data_79f9ca5feefd6fa47bc96056109234b6
#
_entry.id   79f9ca5feefd6fa47bc96056109234b6
#
_cell.length_a   1.000
_cell.length_b   1.000
_cell.length_c   1.000
_cell.angle_alpha   90.00
_cell.angle_beta   90.00
_cell.angle_gamma   90.00
#
_symmetry.space_group_name_H-M   'P 1'
#
loop_
_entity.id
_entity.type
_entity.pdbx_description
1 polymer ?
#
loop_
_entity_poly.entity_id
_entity_poly.type
_entity_poly.pdbx_seq_one_letter_code
_entity_poly.pdbx_strand_id
1 'polypeptide(L)'
;MDIRHFFESVDHDVLKAWLKKKIRDERMLYILELIIDGSEVGLPLGFYTSQWLSNFMLQPLDHFIKEQLKAVHYIRYMDDMVVFGKNKKELHRMQQEIERFLREKFNLQMKGNWQVFRFDYTEKKTGKRKGRPLDFMGFQFYHDKTILRESIMLSCTRKVNRVAKKEKITWYDATAILSYMGYLSNTDTYDMYLQRVKPYVNVKKLKKIVSKHSKRKEREKHERMERSVRNGGRTAGGVRHSSVTDNGISETQYQESNERGCRRKENHRMAARGA
;
A
#
# COMPACT_ATOMS: atom_id res chain seq x y z
N MET A 1 -6.99 14.16 -3.57
CA MET A 1 -6.24 14.65 -4.76
C MET A 1 -5.36 13.50 -5.20
N ASP A 2 -5.10 13.35 -6.49
CA ASP A 2 -4.36 12.21 -7.05
C ASP A 2 -3.60 12.70 -8.30
N ILE A 3 -2.39 12.20 -8.56
CA ILE A 3 -1.58 12.55 -9.73
C ILE A 3 -1.97 11.64 -10.89
N ARG A 4 -2.10 12.22 -12.08
CA ARG A 4 -2.49 11.49 -13.29
C ARG A 4 -1.33 10.63 -13.78
N HIS A 5 -1.58 9.31 -13.96
CA HIS A 5 -0.60 8.35 -14.50
C HIS A 5 0.80 8.48 -13.86
N PHE A 6 0.86 8.62 -12.54
CA PHE A 6 2.05 9.06 -11.83
C PHE A 6 3.34 8.33 -12.26
N PHE A 7 3.39 7.00 -12.15
CA PHE A 7 4.58 6.24 -12.48
C PHE A 7 5.01 6.38 -13.95
N GLU A 8 4.04 6.41 -14.86
CA GLU A 8 4.27 6.58 -16.31
C GLU A 8 4.68 8.01 -16.66
N SER A 9 4.29 9.00 -15.85
CA SER A 9 4.55 10.42 -16.07
C SER A 9 5.80 10.94 -15.40
N VAL A 10 6.57 10.09 -14.69
CA VAL A 10 7.85 10.49 -14.08
C VAL A 10 8.85 10.82 -15.16
N ASP A 11 9.32 12.06 -15.17
CA ASP A 11 10.39 12.54 -16.04
C ASP A 11 11.73 12.11 -15.46
N HIS A 12 12.49 11.30 -16.24
CA HIS A 12 13.79 10.76 -15.83
C HIS A 12 14.82 11.86 -15.55
N ASP A 13 14.87 12.91 -16.38
CA ASP A 13 15.85 13.99 -16.22
C ASP A 13 15.58 14.80 -14.96
N VAL A 14 14.31 15.07 -14.68
CA VAL A 14 13.88 15.73 -13.43
C VAL A 14 14.25 14.87 -12.22
N LEU A 15 13.97 13.58 -12.25
CA LEU A 15 14.29 12.65 -11.17
C LEU A 15 15.81 12.55 -10.94
N LYS A 16 16.60 12.38 -12.00
CA LYS A 16 18.06 12.33 -11.93
C LYS A 16 18.64 13.63 -11.39
N ALA A 17 18.12 14.78 -11.82
CA ALA A 17 18.55 16.08 -11.30
C ALA A 17 18.30 16.21 -9.78
N TRP A 18 17.19 15.67 -9.28
CA TRP A 18 16.91 15.64 -7.84
C TRP A 18 17.82 14.68 -7.08
N LEU A 19 18.14 13.51 -7.65
CA LEU A 19 19.09 12.55 -7.06
C LEU A 19 20.48 13.17 -6.92
N LYS A 20 21.00 13.82 -7.97
CA LYS A 20 22.32 14.52 -7.97
C LYS A 20 22.42 15.60 -6.91
N LYS A 21 21.33 16.25 -6.53
CA LYS A 21 21.32 17.24 -5.44
C LYS A 21 21.51 16.61 -4.06
N LYS A 22 21.19 15.34 -3.88
CA LYS A 22 21.18 14.67 -2.56
C LYS A 22 22.28 13.63 -2.40
N ILE A 23 22.67 12.98 -3.49
CA ILE A 23 23.66 11.91 -3.50
C ILE A 23 24.94 12.48 -4.15
N ARG A 24 26.07 12.32 -3.45
CA ARG A 24 27.39 12.76 -3.93
C ARG A 24 28.22 11.61 -4.51
N ASP A 25 27.89 10.37 -4.17
CA ASP A 25 28.60 9.20 -4.65
C ASP A 25 28.21 8.90 -6.10
N GLU A 26 29.18 9.08 -7.01
CA GLU A 26 28.99 8.91 -8.45
C GLU A 26 28.67 7.46 -8.84
N ARG A 27 29.21 6.46 -8.10
CA ARG A 27 28.92 5.05 -8.37
C ARG A 27 27.48 4.72 -8.03
N MET A 28 26.97 5.25 -6.92
CA MET A 28 25.56 5.10 -6.53
C MET A 28 24.66 5.79 -7.54
N LEU A 29 24.98 7.02 -7.96
CA LEU A 29 24.23 7.75 -8.98
C LEU A 29 24.16 6.95 -10.28
N TYR A 30 25.28 6.43 -10.75
CA TYR A 30 25.34 5.62 -11.96
C TYR A 30 24.40 4.39 -11.89
N ILE A 31 24.41 3.67 -10.77
CA ILE A 31 23.51 2.51 -10.56
C ILE A 31 22.03 2.94 -10.58
N LEU A 32 21.70 4.05 -9.92
CA LEU A 32 20.33 4.56 -9.91
C LEU A 32 19.87 5.04 -11.30
N GLU A 33 20.75 5.69 -12.05
CA GLU A 33 20.48 6.10 -13.43
C GLU A 33 20.23 4.89 -14.34
N LEU A 34 21.04 3.83 -14.23
CA LEU A 34 20.79 2.58 -14.96
C LEU A 34 19.42 1.94 -14.62
N ILE A 35 19.02 2.00 -13.34
CA ILE A 35 17.71 1.48 -12.92
C ILE A 35 16.57 2.33 -13.51
N ILE A 36 16.72 3.65 -13.52
CA ILE A 36 15.72 4.58 -14.09
C ILE A 36 15.63 4.38 -15.62
N ASP A 37 16.75 4.32 -16.30
CA ASP A 37 16.84 4.17 -17.77
C ASP A 37 16.47 2.76 -18.25
N GLY A 38 16.32 1.80 -17.34
CA GLY A 38 15.77 0.47 -17.64
C GLY A 38 14.31 0.48 -18.11
N SER A 39 13.63 1.63 -18.03
CA SER A 39 12.31 1.86 -18.61
C SER A 39 12.40 2.96 -19.65
N GLU A 40 11.73 2.81 -20.79
CA GLU A 40 11.72 3.85 -21.84
C GLU A 40 10.95 5.09 -21.42
N VAL A 41 9.89 4.91 -20.63
CA VAL A 41 9.02 5.98 -20.16
C VAL A 41 8.66 5.76 -18.69
N GLY A 42 8.85 6.80 -17.86
CA GLY A 42 8.47 6.78 -16.47
C GLY A 42 9.17 5.70 -15.65
N LEU A 43 8.55 5.28 -14.57
CA LEU A 43 9.05 4.21 -13.70
C LEU A 43 8.21 2.94 -13.85
N PRO A 44 8.84 1.76 -14.00
CA PRO A 44 8.10 0.51 -14.20
C PRO A 44 7.30 0.13 -12.95
N LEU A 45 6.04 -0.25 -13.16
CA LEU A 45 5.16 -0.71 -12.08
C LEU A 45 5.62 -2.06 -11.52
N GLY A 46 5.47 -2.22 -10.20
CA GLY A 46 5.77 -3.48 -9.50
C GLY A 46 7.19 -3.62 -9.00
N PHE A 47 8.09 -2.71 -9.29
CA PHE A 47 9.43 -2.69 -8.73
C PHE A 47 9.49 -1.88 -7.41
N TYR A 48 10.18 -2.41 -6.41
CA TYR A 48 10.40 -1.69 -5.16
C TYR A 48 11.17 -0.38 -5.36
N THR A 49 12.16 -0.39 -6.25
CA THR A 49 12.95 0.79 -6.61
C THR A 49 12.07 1.91 -7.14
N SER A 50 11.07 1.61 -7.97
CA SER A 50 10.12 2.60 -8.50
C SER A 50 9.33 3.29 -7.39
N GLN A 51 8.91 2.55 -6.35
CA GLN A 51 8.21 3.11 -5.20
C GLN A 51 9.09 4.07 -4.38
N TRP A 52 10.35 3.71 -4.17
CA TRP A 52 11.30 4.57 -3.46
C TRP A 52 11.64 5.82 -4.25
N LEU A 53 11.94 5.69 -5.53
CA LEU A 53 12.29 6.79 -6.42
C LEU A 53 11.13 7.79 -6.58
N SER A 54 9.90 7.29 -6.73
CA SER A 54 8.71 8.13 -6.83
C SER A 54 8.40 8.88 -5.54
N ASN A 55 8.55 8.23 -4.38
CA ASN A 55 8.41 8.89 -3.08
C ASN A 55 9.51 9.94 -2.85
N PHE A 56 10.74 9.63 -3.23
CA PHE A 56 11.85 10.58 -3.17
C PHE A 56 11.58 11.81 -4.04
N MET A 57 11.11 11.61 -5.28
CA MET A 57 10.78 12.70 -6.19
C MET A 57 9.74 13.66 -5.62
N LEU A 58 8.74 13.15 -4.91
CA LEU A 58 7.66 13.97 -4.31
C LEU A 58 8.02 14.57 -2.94
N GLN A 59 9.18 14.26 -2.36
CA GLN A 59 9.60 14.82 -1.06
C GLN A 59 9.59 16.36 -1.05
N PRO A 60 10.06 17.09 -2.10
CA PRO A 60 9.98 18.55 -2.13
C PRO A 60 8.53 19.07 -2.12
N LEU A 61 7.58 18.31 -2.67
CA LEU A 61 6.16 18.65 -2.58
C LEU A 61 5.65 18.55 -1.13
N ASP A 62 6.07 17.52 -0.41
CA ASP A 62 5.71 17.35 1.01
C ASP A 62 6.21 18.54 1.85
N HIS A 63 7.45 18.98 1.63
CA HIS A 63 8.01 20.17 2.26
C HIS A 63 7.24 21.44 1.86
N PHE A 64 6.93 21.61 0.59
CA PHE A 64 6.14 22.75 0.11
C PHE A 64 4.77 22.83 0.80
N ILE A 65 4.06 21.70 0.88
CA ILE A 65 2.74 21.63 1.51
C ILE A 65 2.82 21.91 3.03
N LYS A 66 3.82 21.38 3.71
CA LYS A 66 3.98 21.54 5.16
C LYS A 66 4.55 22.90 5.57
N GLU A 67 5.55 23.37 4.87
CA GLU A 67 6.35 24.53 5.29
C GLU A 67 5.85 25.84 4.65
N GLN A 68 5.49 25.83 3.37
CA GLN A 68 5.05 27.02 2.65
C GLN A 68 3.52 27.19 2.71
N LEU A 69 2.76 26.15 2.41
CA LEU A 69 1.30 26.20 2.52
C LEU A 69 0.81 26.05 3.96
N LYS A 70 1.69 25.65 4.90
CA LYS A 70 1.41 25.48 6.32
C LYS A 70 0.21 24.57 6.61
N ALA A 71 0.03 23.52 5.79
CA ALA A 71 -1.03 22.56 5.99
C ALA A 71 -0.80 21.78 7.29
N VAL A 72 -1.68 21.98 8.28
CA VAL A 72 -1.56 21.34 9.61
C VAL A 72 -1.68 19.83 9.48
N HIS A 73 -2.68 19.36 8.76
CA HIS A 73 -2.95 17.95 8.56
C HIS A 73 -2.85 17.60 7.07
N TYR A 74 -1.80 16.87 6.74
CA TYR A 74 -1.49 16.39 5.41
C TYR A 74 -1.05 14.95 5.48
N ILE A 75 -1.58 14.13 4.58
CA ILE A 75 -1.25 12.72 4.43
C ILE A 75 -1.05 12.45 2.94
N ARG A 76 0.03 11.77 2.59
CA ARG A 76 0.27 11.26 1.24
C ARG A 76 0.61 9.79 1.29
N TYR A 77 0.06 9.06 0.36
CA TYR A 77 0.48 7.70 0.04
C TYR A 77 0.71 7.61 -1.47
N MET A 78 1.97 7.55 -1.86
CA MET A 78 2.39 7.65 -3.26
C MET A 78 1.83 8.92 -3.92
N ASP A 79 0.95 8.77 -4.91
CA ASP A 79 0.26 9.82 -5.66
C ASP A 79 -1.03 10.32 -5.01
N ASP A 80 -1.60 9.55 -4.09
CA ASP A 80 -2.81 9.91 -3.37
C ASP A 80 -2.53 10.87 -2.22
N MET A 81 -3.17 12.04 -2.21
CA MET A 81 -2.97 13.11 -1.23
C MET A 81 -4.26 13.55 -0.58
N VAL A 82 -4.20 13.78 0.73
CA VAL A 82 -5.29 14.34 1.54
C VAL A 82 -4.78 15.51 2.36
N VAL A 83 -5.48 16.64 2.28
CA VAL A 83 -5.23 17.83 3.10
C VAL A 83 -6.50 18.18 3.86
N PHE A 84 -6.41 18.37 5.17
CA PHE A 84 -7.50 18.89 5.98
C PHE A 84 -7.27 20.36 6.28
N GLY A 85 -8.32 21.14 6.21
CA GLY A 85 -8.32 22.58 6.52
C GLY A 85 -9.66 23.02 7.10
N LYS A 86 -9.65 24.17 7.73
CA LYS A 86 -10.85 24.76 8.38
C LYS A 86 -11.83 25.36 7.35
N ASN A 87 -11.33 25.81 6.22
CA ASN A 87 -12.03 26.65 5.26
C ASN A 87 -11.91 26.07 3.84
N LYS A 88 -13.03 25.88 3.15
CA LYS A 88 -13.04 25.39 1.76
C LYS A 88 -12.28 26.31 0.80
N LYS A 89 -12.38 27.63 0.98
CA LYS A 89 -11.69 28.61 0.13
C LYS A 89 -10.16 28.47 0.24
N GLU A 90 -9.66 28.22 1.44
CA GLU A 90 -8.26 27.95 1.71
C GLU A 90 -7.80 26.64 1.05
N LEU A 91 -8.60 25.57 1.18
CA LEU A 91 -8.31 24.29 0.54
C LEU A 91 -8.29 24.37 -0.99
N HIS A 92 -9.17 25.15 -1.60
CA HIS A 92 -9.15 25.40 -3.05
C HIS A 92 -7.87 26.14 -3.46
N ARG A 93 -7.45 27.15 -2.67
CA ARG A 93 -6.19 27.85 -2.92
C ARG A 93 -5.00 26.89 -2.82
N MET A 94 -4.95 26.08 -1.76
CA MET A 94 -3.87 25.08 -1.58
C MET A 94 -3.85 24.10 -2.76
N GLN A 95 -4.99 23.64 -3.24
CA GLN A 95 -5.07 22.74 -4.38
C GLN A 95 -4.45 23.37 -5.63
N GLN A 96 -4.77 24.64 -5.93
CA GLN A 96 -4.21 25.36 -7.08
C GLN A 96 -2.68 25.52 -6.97
N GLU A 97 -2.18 25.83 -5.77
CA GLU A 97 -0.74 25.95 -5.50
C GLU A 97 -0.03 24.60 -5.65
N ILE A 98 -0.63 23.50 -5.16
CA ILE A 98 -0.10 22.14 -5.30
C ILE A 98 -0.05 21.75 -6.79
N GLU A 99 -1.11 22.01 -7.54
CA GLU A 99 -1.16 21.71 -8.98
C GLU A 99 -0.12 22.49 -9.77
N ARG A 100 0.05 23.79 -9.45
CA ARG A 100 1.09 24.63 -10.04
C ARG A 100 2.48 24.07 -9.72
N PHE A 101 2.75 23.74 -8.47
CA PHE A 101 4.04 23.17 -8.04
C PHE A 101 4.35 21.85 -8.75
N LEU A 102 3.39 20.95 -8.86
CA LEU A 102 3.55 19.67 -9.57
C LEU A 102 3.92 19.89 -11.03
N ARG A 103 3.26 20.82 -11.70
CA ARG A 103 3.52 21.15 -13.11
C ARG A 103 4.89 21.80 -13.30
N GLU A 104 5.21 22.82 -12.51
CA GLU A 104 6.46 23.60 -12.67
C GLU A 104 7.72 22.85 -12.23
N LYS A 105 7.64 22.03 -11.21
CA LYS A 105 8.80 21.34 -10.63
C LYS A 105 9.01 19.92 -11.14
N PHE A 106 7.95 19.25 -11.52
CA PHE A 106 7.99 17.83 -11.85
C PHE A 106 7.38 17.48 -13.22
N ASN A 107 6.83 18.46 -13.93
CA ASN A 107 6.09 18.22 -15.17
C ASN A 107 4.92 17.22 -15.00
N LEU A 108 4.35 17.16 -13.78
CA LEU A 108 3.26 16.26 -13.43
C LEU A 108 1.90 16.98 -13.46
N GLN A 109 0.87 16.22 -13.79
CA GLN A 109 -0.52 16.72 -13.84
C GLN A 109 -1.36 16.07 -12.75
N MET A 110 -2.23 16.85 -12.13
CA MET A 110 -3.22 16.35 -11.20
C MET A 110 -4.46 15.82 -11.94
N LYS A 111 -5.10 14.78 -11.42
CA LYS A 111 -6.39 14.31 -11.93
C LYS A 111 -7.46 15.34 -11.69
N GLY A 112 -8.36 15.56 -12.66
CA GLY A 112 -9.45 16.53 -12.55
C GLY A 112 -10.59 16.15 -11.57
N ASN A 113 -10.56 14.94 -11.02
CA ASN A 113 -11.59 14.42 -10.11
C ASN A 113 -11.33 14.71 -8.62
N TRP A 114 -10.42 15.62 -8.31
CA TRP A 114 -10.17 16.05 -6.93
C TRP A 114 -11.44 16.68 -6.32
N GLN A 115 -11.58 16.58 -4.99
CA GLN A 115 -12.78 17.04 -4.29
C GLN A 115 -12.44 17.78 -3.00
N VAL A 116 -13.17 18.86 -2.73
CA VAL A 116 -13.19 19.54 -1.43
C VAL A 116 -14.60 19.40 -0.84
N PHE A 117 -14.69 18.71 0.29
CA PHE A 117 -15.96 18.46 0.95
C PHE A 117 -15.83 18.62 2.46
N ARG A 118 -16.96 18.72 3.14
CA ARG A 118 -17.00 18.72 4.60
C ARG A 118 -16.88 17.29 5.11
N PHE A 119 -15.85 17.05 5.91
CA PHE A 119 -15.64 15.76 6.53
C PHE A 119 -16.77 15.42 7.53
N ASP A 120 -16.98 14.15 7.76
CA ASP A 120 -17.97 13.61 8.68
C ASP A 120 -17.96 14.29 10.06
N TYR A 121 -19.14 14.73 10.52
CA TYR A 121 -19.31 15.38 11.81
C TYR A 121 -20.74 15.22 12.34
N THR A 122 -20.91 15.35 13.63
CA THR A 122 -22.23 15.39 14.28
C THR A 122 -22.62 16.84 14.56
N GLU A 123 -23.76 17.26 14.05
CA GLU A 123 -24.29 18.60 14.27
C GLU A 123 -24.75 18.74 15.72
N LYS A 124 -24.16 19.67 16.47
CA LYS A 124 -24.43 19.84 17.90
C LYS A 124 -25.89 20.14 18.23
N LYS A 125 -26.63 20.87 17.37
CA LYS A 125 -28.02 21.26 17.61
C LYS A 125 -29.01 20.12 17.42
N THR A 126 -28.80 19.26 16.43
CA THR A 126 -29.78 18.23 16.04
C THR A 126 -29.32 16.81 16.38
N GLY A 127 -28.06 16.61 16.81
CA GLY A 127 -27.45 15.30 17.01
C GLY A 127 -27.28 14.49 15.70
N LYS A 128 -27.69 15.07 14.56
CA LYS A 128 -27.62 14.36 13.28
C LYS A 128 -26.23 14.36 12.69
N ARG A 129 -25.84 13.22 12.14
CA ARG A 129 -24.60 13.05 11.40
C ARG A 129 -24.70 13.74 10.03
N LYS A 130 -23.72 14.57 9.71
CA LYS A 130 -23.61 15.33 8.45
C LYS A 130 -22.18 15.23 7.89
N GLY A 131 -22.02 15.63 6.63
CA GLY A 131 -20.74 15.55 5.92
C GLY A 131 -20.56 14.20 5.21
N ARG A 132 -19.34 13.93 4.74
CA ARG A 132 -19.00 12.69 4.03
C ARG A 132 -17.77 12.04 4.67
N PRO A 133 -17.67 10.70 4.68
CA PRO A 133 -16.44 10.03 5.07
C PRO A 133 -15.33 10.32 4.07
N LEU A 134 -14.09 10.26 4.52
CA LEU A 134 -12.94 10.27 3.66
C LEU A 134 -12.73 8.88 3.05
N ASP A 135 -12.81 8.78 1.75
CA ASP A 135 -12.45 7.58 1.01
C ASP A 135 -10.97 7.65 0.63
N PHE A 136 -10.14 6.82 1.26
CA PHE A 136 -8.69 6.81 1.06
C PHE A 136 -8.13 5.38 1.21
N MET A 137 -7.28 4.95 0.29
CA MET A 137 -6.62 3.63 0.34
C MET A 137 -7.56 2.42 0.44
N GLY A 138 -8.79 2.54 -0.09
CA GLY A 138 -9.78 1.46 -0.01
C GLY A 138 -10.58 1.42 1.28
N PHE A 139 -10.39 2.40 2.15
CA PHE A 139 -11.13 2.56 3.40
C PHE A 139 -11.98 3.82 3.36
N GLN A 140 -13.07 3.79 4.11
CA GLN A 140 -13.89 4.95 4.41
C GLN A 140 -13.69 5.33 5.88
N PHE A 141 -13.05 6.48 6.09
CA PHE A 141 -12.77 7.04 7.40
C PHE A 141 -13.92 7.94 7.82
N TYR A 142 -14.48 7.65 8.96
CA TYR A 142 -15.43 8.49 9.67
C TYR A 142 -14.75 9.06 10.91
N HIS A 143 -15.43 9.96 11.61
CA HIS A 143 -14.90 10.54 12.85
C HIS A 143 -14.71 9.49 13.96
N ASP A 144 -15.60 8.51 14.03
CA ASP A 144 -15.69 7.51 15.11
C ASP A 144 -15.32 6.09 14.70
N LYS A 145 -15.22 5.82 13.37
CA LYS A 145 -14.96 4.47 12.86
C LYS A 145 -14.28 4.49 11.49
N THR A 146 -13.64 3.39 11.17
CA THR A 146 -13.08 3.12 9.84
C THR A 146 -13.71 1.87 9.29
N ILE A 147 -14.33 1.95 8.12
CA ILE A 147 -14.93 0.80 7.45
C ILE A 147 -14.27 0.54 6.08
N LEU A 148 -14.44 -0.65 5.59
CA LEU A 148 -13.97 -1.01 4.26
C LEU A 148 -14.84 -0.37 3.19
N ARG A 149 -14.23 0.11 2.10
CA ARG A 149 -14.96 0.65 0.94
C ARG A 149 -15.98 -0.37 0.44
N GLU A 150 -17.19 0.07 0.13
CA GLU A 150 -18.30 -0.82 -0.26
C GLU A 150 -17.95 -1.70 -1.47
N SER A 151 -17.28 -1.17 -2.49
CA SER A 151 -16.86 -1.94 -3.66
C SER A 151 -15.93 -3.11 -3.31
N ILE A 152 -15.01 -2.91 -2.37
CA ILE A 152 -14.10 -3.97 -1.89
C ILE A 152 -14.89 -5.00 -1.07
N MET A 153 -15.81 -4.55 -0.22
CA MET A 153 -16.68 -5.39 0.58
C MET A 153 -17.58 -6.29 -0.30
N LEU A 154 -18.17 -5.72 -1.35
CA LEU A 154 -18.98 -6.47 -2.32
C LEU A 154 -18.14 -7.48 -3.11
N SER A 155 -16.92 -7.09 -3.53
CA SER A 155 -15.98 -7.98 -4.22
C SER A 155 -15.56 -9.15 -3.34
N CYS A 156 -15.27 -8.90 -2.06
CA CYS A 156 -14.99 -9.92 -1.05
C CYS A 156 -16.18 -10.89 -0.92
N THR A 157 -17.39 -10.38 -0.72
CA THR A 157 -18.62 -11.19 -0.57
C THR A 157 -18.85 -12.06 -1.81
N ARG A 158 -18.74 -11.49 -3.01
CA ARG A 158 -18.89 -12.23 -4.28
C ARG A 158 -17.84 -13.35 -4.42
N LYS A 159 -16.58 -13.05 -4.05
CA LYS A 159 -15.50 -14.05 -4.09
C LYS A 159 -15.75 -15.17 -3.10
N VAL A 160 -16.12 -14.85 -1.86
CA VAL A 160 -16.46 -15.85 -0.82
C VAL A 160 -17.58 -16.75 -1.26
N ASN A 161 -18.71 -16.20 -1.76
CA ASN A 161 -19.85 -16.96 -2.23
C ASN A 161 -19.51 -17.88 -3.42
N ARG A 162 -18.66 -17.40 -4.32
CA ARG A 162 -18.17 -18.23 -5.46
C ARG A 162 -17.32 -19.38 -4.97
N VAL A 163 -16.43 -19.15 -4.00
CA VAL A 163 -15.55 -20.19 -3.48
C VAL A 163 -16.28 -21.19 -2.61
N ALA A 164 -17.30 -20.76 -1.86
CA ALA A 164 -18.14 -21.65 -1.05
C ALA A 164 -18.88 -22.71 -1.87
N LYS A 165 -19.18 -22.41 -3.15
CA LYS A 165 -19.84 -23.36 -4.10
C LYS A 165 -18.89 -24.35 -4.76
N LYS A 166 -17.57 -24.23 -4.56
CA LYS A 166 -16.57 -25.10 -5.16
C LYS A 166 -16.33 -26.35 -4.32
N GLU A 167 -16.28 -27.51 -4.93
CA GLU A 167 -15.86 -28.76 -4.29
C GLU A 167 -14.39 -28.68 -3.79
N LYS A 168 -13.52 -28.07 -4.62
CA LYS A 168 -12.10 -27.94 -4.32
C LYS A 168 -11.66 -26.47 -4.36
N ILE A 169 -11.12 -25.99 -3.24
CA ILE A 169 -10.58 -24.64 -3.13
C ILE A 169 -9.14 -24.64 -3.66
N THR A 170 -8.87 -23.80 -4.64
CA THR A 170 -7.51 -23.63 -5.21
C THR A 170 -6.66 -22.70 -4.34
N TRP A 171 -5.35 -22.72 -4.55
CA TRP A 171 -4.43 -21.78 -3.92
C TRP A 171 -4.80 -20.32 -4.26
N TYR A 172 -5.14 -20.03 -5.51
CA TYR A 172 -5.57 -18.68 -5.92
C TYR A 172 -6.84 -18.22 -5.19
N ASP A 173 -7.80 -19.12 -4.99
CA ASP A 173 -9.01 -18.79 -4.25
C ASP A 173 -8.70 -18.48 -2.78
N ALA A 174 -7.85 -19.31 -2.16
CA ALA A 174 -7.43 -19.14 -0.78
C ALA A 174 -6.67 -17.83 -0.57
N THR A 175 -5.68 -17.53 -1.42
CA THR A 175 -4.89 -16.30 -1.37
C THR A 175 -5.76 -15.06 -1.56
N ALA A 176 -6.68 -15.08 -2.54
CA ALA A 176 -7.58 -13.95 -2.79
C ALA A 176 -8.48 -13.65 -1.58
N ILE A 177 -9.04 -14.67 -0.91
CA ILE A 177 -9.87 -14.46 0.28
C ILE A 177 -9.00 -13.94 1.45
N LEU A 178 -7.81 -14.52 1.66
CA LEU A 178 -6.92 -14.10 2.72
C LEU A 178 -6.44 -12.65 2.56
N SER A 179 -6.26 -12.16 1.32
CA SER A 179 -5.98 -10.75 1.05
C SER A 179 -7.08 -9.83 1.58
N TYR A 180 -8.37 -10.20 1.37
CA TYR A 180 -9.48 -9.44 1.96
C TYR A 180 -9.49 -9.48 3.50
N MET A 181 -9.02 -10.58 4.11
CA MET A 181 -8.94 -10.65 5.58
C MET A 181 -7.95 -9.64 6.16
N GLY A 182 -6.87 -9.32 5.43
CA GLY A 182 -5.94 -8.25 5.81
C GLY A 182 -6.63 -6.88 5.89
N TYR A 183 -7.50 -6.56 4.95
CA TYR A 183 -8.32 -5.34 5.00
C TYR A 183 -9.30 -5.34 6.17
N LEU A 184 -9.99 -6.46 6.40
CA LEU A 184 -10.99 -6.58 7.47
C LEU A 184 -10.40 -6.47 8.87
N SER A 185 -9.17 -6.97 9.09
CA SER A 185 -8.52 -6.94 10.41
C SER A 185 -8.19 -5.51 10.88
N ASN A 186 -8.06 -4.56 9.96
CA ASN A 186 -7.68 -3.17 10.23
C ASN A 186 -8.88 -2.20 10.25
N THR A 187 -10.10 -2.73 10.27
CA THR A 187 -11.34 -1.93 10.19
C THR A 187 -12.37 -2.35 11.21
N ASP A 188 -13.35 -1.48 11.45
CA ASP A 188 -14.51 -1.75 12.30
C ASP A 188 -15.62 -2.52 11.55
N THR A 189 -15.22 -3.42 10.62
CA THR A 189 -16.14 -4.22 9.80
C THR A 189 -16.23 -5.69 10.26
N TYR A 190 -16.01 -5.94 11.54
CA TYR A 190 -16.05 -7.30 12.10
C TYR A 190 -17.42 -7.98 11.93
N ASP A 191 -18.52 -7.24 12.06
CA ASP A 191 -19.87 -7.77 11.85
C ASP A 191 -20.08 -8.28 10.42
N MET A 192 -19.53 -7.58 9.42
CA MET A 192 -19.53 -8.03 8.05
C MET A 192 -18.78 -9.36 7.89
N TYR A 193 -17.62 -9.51 8.54
CA TYR A 193 -16.90 -10.79 8.55
C TYR A 193 -17.75 -11.91 9.15
N LEU A 194 -18.41 -11.69 10.26
CA LEU A 194 -19.27 -12.68 10.91
C LEU A 194 -20.45 -13.09 10.05
N GLN A 195 -21.07 -12.14 9.34
CA GLN A 195 -22.28 -12.39 8.56
C GLN A 195 -21.98 -12.91 7.14
N ARG A 196 -20.93 -12.39 6.48
CA ARG A 196 -20.72 -12.60 5.03
C ARG A 196 -19.51 -13.45 4.68
N VAL A 197 -18.63 -13.76 5.62
CA VAL A 197 -17.42 -14.54 5.36
C VAL A 197 -17.36 -15.80 6.19
N LYS A 198 -17.45 -15.68 7.51
CA LYS A 198 -17.30 -16.80 8.46
C LYS A 198 -18.22 -17.99 8.20
N PRO A 199 -19.52 -17.81 7.81
CA PRO A 199 -20.40 -18.93 7.55
C PRO A 199 -20.04 -19.74 6.30
N TYR A 200 -19.35 -19.13 5.34
CA TYR A 200 -19.11 -19.71 4.02
C TYR A 200 -17.72 -20.31 3.86
N VAL A 201 -16.72 -19.81 4.59
CA VAL A 201 -15.34 -20.25 4.44
C VAL A 201 -14.60 -20.35 5.78
N ASN A 202 -13.81 -21.41 5.93
CA ASN A 202 -12.95 -21.58 7.09
C ASN A 202 -11.57 -20.98 6.83
N VAL A 203 -11.29 -19.83 7.46
CA VAL A 203 -10.03 -19.10 7.29
C VAL A 203 -8.80 -19.93 7.69
N LYS A 204 -8.90 -20.78 8.72
CA LYS A 204 -7.80 -21.67 9.13
C LYS A 204 -7.48 -22.69 8.01
N LYS A 205 -8.51 -23.22 7.33
CA LYS A 205 -8.33 -24.12 6.18
C LYS A 205 -7.66 -23.40 5.00
N LEU A 206 -8.06 -22.16 4.72
CA LEU A 206 -7.43 -21.35 3.67
C LEU A 206 -5.95 -21.08 3.94
N LYS A 207 -5.60 -20.69 5.18
CA LYS A 207 -4.19 -20.51 5.59
C LYS A 207 -3.36 -21.77 5.41
N LYS A 208 -3.90 -22.95 5.74
CA LYS A 208 -3.22 -24.25 5.52
C LYS A 208 -2.96 -24.51 4.03
N ILE A 209 -3.92 -24.19 3.15
CA ILE A 209 -3.76 -24.36 1.69
C ILE A 209 -2.61 -23.50 1.18
N VAL A 210 -2.56 -22.21 1.59
CA VAL A 210 -1.51 -21.29 1.16
C VAL A 210 -0.14 -21.72 1.69
N SER A 211 -0.03 -22.03 2.97
CA SER A 211 1.24 -22.49 3.58
C SER A 211 1.77 -23.77 2.93
N LYS A 212 0.89 -24.76 2.65
CA LYS A 212 1.29 -25.98 1.95
C LYS A 212 1.84 -25.71 0.55
N HIS A 213 1.20 -24.78 -0.17
CA HIS A 213 1.65 -24.41 -1.52
C HIS A 213 2.99 -23.66 -1.50
N SER A 214 3.21 -22.73 -0.55
CA SER A 214 4.48 -22.04 -0.39
C SER A 214 5.63 -23.00 -0.10
N LYS A 215 5.46 -23.91 0.87
CA LYS A 215 6.46 -24.93 1.20
C LYS A 215 6.79 -25.84 0.01
N ARG A 216 5.81 -26.17 -0.83
CA ARG A 216 6.04 -26.94 -2.05
C ARG A 216 6.90 -26.16 -3.04
N LYS A 217 6.58 -24.88 -3.28
CA LYS A 217 7.36 -24.03 -4.18
C LYS A 217 8.80 -23.82 -3.71
N GLU A 218 9.01 -23.66 -2.41
CA GLU A 218 10.36 -23.56 -1.83
C GLU A 218 11.18 -24.83 -2.07
N ARG A 219 10.59 -26.00 -1.86
CA ARG A 219 11.25 -27.30 -2.16
C ARG A 219 11.60 -27.42 -3.64
N GLU A 220 10.65 -27.13 -4.53
CA GLU A 220 10.89 -27.17 -5.99
C GLU A 220 11.99 -26.17 -6.43
N LYS A 221 12.06 -24.99 -5.79
CA LYS A 221 13.14 -24.02 -6.03
C LYS A 221 14.49 -24.54 -5.55
N HIS A 222 14.54 -25.11 -4.37
CA HIS A 222 15.76 -25.69 -3.80
C HIS A 222 16.28 -26.85 -4.66
N GLU A 223 15.42 -27.77 -5.05
CA GLU A 223 15.78 -28.90 -5.95
C GLU A 223 16.28 -28.41 -7.31
N ARG A 224 15.70 -27.35 -7.87
CA ARG A 224 16.20 -26.73 -9.11
C ARG A 224 17.59 -26.14 -8.94
N MET A 225 17.84 -25.43 -7.85
CA MET A 225 19.16 -24.89 -7.55
C MET A 225 20.20 -26.00 -7.39
N GLU A 226 19.89 -27.06 -6.66
CA GLU A 226 20.81 -28.22 -6.50
C GLU A 226 21.11 -28.90 -7.84
N ARG A 227 20.10 -29.09 -8.70
CA ARG A 227 20.29 -29.63 -10.06
C ARG A 227 21.15 -28.71 -10.92
N SER A 228 20.98 -27.39 -10.83
CA SER A 228 21.79 -26.40 -11.55
C SER A 228 23.25 -26.45 -11.10
N VAL A 229 23.52 -26.56 -9.80
CA VAL A 229 24.87 -26.68 -9.25
C VAL A 229 25.52 -28.01 -9.68
N ARG A 230 24.79 -29.14 -9.63
CA ARG A 230 25.30 -30.45 -10.07
C ARG A 230 25.63 -30.50 -11.58
N ASN A 231 24.82 -29.83 -12.41
CA ASN A 231 25.05 -29.77 -13.87
C ASN A 231 26.11 -28.73 -14.24
N GLY A 232 26.25 -27.62 -13.49
CA GLY A 232 27.30 -26.62 -13.72
C GLY A 232 28.70 -27.07 -13.30
N GLY A 233 28.79 -28.08 -12.43
CA GLY A 233 30.06 -28.67 -12.02
C GLY A 233 30.73 -29.59 -13.07
N ARG A 234 30.12 -29.80 -14.24
CA ARG A 234 30.67 -30.60 -15.35
C ARG A 234 31.28 -29.79 -16.49
N THR A 235 31.23 -28.47 -16.43
CA THR A 235 31.87 -27.59 -17.44
C THR A 235 32.54 -26.40 -16.74
N ALA A 236 33.84 -26.29 -16.95
CA ALA A 236 34.72 -25.16 -16.66
C ALA A 236 35.30 -25.06 -15.23
N GLY A 237 36.61 -25.26 -15.19
CA GLY A 237 37.47 -24.78 -14.12
C GLY A 237 37.49 -23.27 -14.00
N GLY A 238 37.48 -22.79 -12.77
CA GLY A 238 38.04 -21.55 -12.30
C GLY A 238 37.25 -20.27 -12.55
N VAL A 239 36.40 -19.89 -11.62
CA VAL A 239 36.34 -18.51 -11.07
C VAL A 239 35.61 -18.60 -9.73
N ARG A 240 36.29 -18.18 -8.66
CA ARG A 240 35.70 -18.05 -7.32
C ARG A 240 34.86 -16.76 -7.30
N HIS A 241 33.56 -16.85 -7.03
CA HIS A 241 32.75 -15.71 -6.61
C HIS A 241 32.20 -15.92 -5.20
N SER A 242 32.45 -14.91 -4.39
CA SER A 242 32.06 -14.76 -3.00
C SER A 242 30.54 -14.78 -2.85
N SER A 243 30.09 -15.51 -1.82
CA SER A 243 28.70 -15.60 -1.38
C SER A 243 28.18 -14.26 -0.85
N VAL A 244 27.12 -13.74 -1.45
CA VAL A 244 26.27 -12.70 -0.88
C VAL A 244 25.13 -13.42 -0.14
N THR A 245 25.10 -13.27 1.17
CA THR A 245 24.03 -13.78 2.03
C THR A 245 22.81 -12.88 1.93
N ASP A 246 21.71 -13.42 1.46
CA ASP A 246 20.41 -12.79 1.41
C ASP A 246 19.77 -12.85 2.80
N ASN A 247 19.67 -11.69 3.47
CA ASN A 247 19.00 -11.56 4.77
C ASN A 247 17.48 -11.52 4.57
N GLY A 248 16.85 -12.68 4.58
CA GLY A 248 15.39 -12.80 4.65
C GLY A 248 14.87 -12.40 6.03
N ILE A 249 13.97 -11.41 6.05
CA ILE A 249 13.21 -11.04 7.26
C ILE A 249 12.32 -12.21 7.65
N SER A 250 12.52 -12.76 8.86
CA SER A 250 11.84 -13.95 9.33
C SER A 250 10.34 -13.70 9.62
N GLU A 251 9.49 -14.66 9.21
CA GLU A 251 8.04 -14.68 9.45
C GLU A 251 7.63 -14.55 10.95
N THR A 252 8.56 -14.74 11.87
CA THR A 252 8.34 -14.61 13.31
C THR A 252 7.98 -13.18 13.74
N GLN A 253 8.51 -12.16 13.07
CA GLN A 253 8.17 -10.75 13.39
C GLN A 253 6.76 -10.35 12.92
N TYR A 254 6.20 -11.04 11.93
CA TYR A 254 4.85 -10.76 11.43
C TYR A 254 3.76 -11.37 12.33
N GLN A 255 4.04 -12.47 13.01
CA GLN A 255 3.10 -13.11 13.94
C GLN A 255 3.03 -12.38 15.29
N GLU A 256 4.15 -11.91 15.83
CA GLU A 256 4.17 -11.18 17.10
C GLU A 256 3.52 -9.79 17.04
N SER A 257 3.57 -9.09 15.89
CA SER A 257 2.91 -7.80 15.73
C SER A 257 1.38 -7.92 15.65
N ASN A 258 0.85 -9.01 15.07
CA ASN A 258 -0.59 -9.26 14.96
C ASN A 258 -1.22 -9.70 16.30
N GLU A 259 -0.50 -10.47 17.11
CA GLU A 259 -1.00 -10.89 18.41
C GLU A 259 -1.00 -9.74 19.45
N ARG A 260 -0.01 -8.86 19.40
CA ARG A 260 0.04 -7.66 20.26
C ARG A 260 -1.05 -6.63 19.89
N GLY A 261 -1.39 -6.50 18.61
CA GLY A 261 -2.48 -5.64 18.14
C GLY A 261 -3.86 -6.13 18.57
N CYS A 262 -4.07 -7.46 18.61
CA CYS A 262 -5.33 -8.06 19.01
C CYS A 262 -5.58 -7.95 20.54
N ARG A 263 -4.56 -8.22 21.36
CA ARG A 263 -4.63 -8.10 22.85
C ARG A 263 -4.83 -6.66 23.32
N ARG A 264 -4.26 -5.67 22.61
CA ARG A 264 -4.45 -4.25 22.96
C ARG A 264 -5.87 -3.77 22.69
N LYS A 265 -6.56 -4.32 21.68
CA LYS A 265 -7.98 -3.98 21.38
C LYS A 265 -8.97 -4.66 22.30
N GLU A 266 -8.67 -5.86 22.81
CA GLU A 266 -9.50 -6.55 23.82
C GLU A 266 -9.46 -5.83 25.18
N ASN A 267 -8.29 -5.38 25.61
CA ASN A 267 -8.14 -4.63 26.86
C ASN A 267 -8.84 -3.26 26.84
N HIS A 268 -8.86 -2.56 25.69
CA HIS A 268 -9.61 -1.32 25.55
C HIS A 268 -11.14 -1.53 25.53
N ARG A 269 -11.62 -2.69 25.05
CA ARG A 269 -13.07 -3.03 25.07
C ARG A 269 -13.56 -3.47 26.44
N MET A 270 -12.69 -4.07 27.26
CA MET A 270 -13.05 -4.42 28.64
C MET A 270 -13.09 -3.18 29.56
N ALA A 271 -12.17 -2.22 29.36
CA ALA A 271 -12.16 -0.96 30.11
C ALA A 271 -13.37 -0.04 29.80
N ALA A 272 -13.93 -0.12 28.60
CA ALA A 272 -15.09 0.69 28.18
C ALA A 272 -16.45 0.09 28.58
N ARG A 273 -16.50 -1.13 29.15
CA ARG A 273 -17.73 -1.80 29.66
C ARG A 273 -17.87 -1.78 31.18
N GLY A 274 -16.88 -1.20 31.86
CA GLY A 274 -16.85 -1.12 33.32
C GLY A 274 -16.92 0.31 33.89
N ALA A 275 -17.36 1.30 33.08
CA ALA A 275 -17.61 2.67 33.54
C ALA A 275 -19.02 3.11 33.21
#